data_d498e07bb7beea1bd2d5c6731c7ea208
#
_entry.id   d498e07bb7beea1bd2d5c6731c7ea208
#
_cell.length_a   1.000
_cell.length_b   1.000
_cell.length_c   1.000
_cell.angle_alpha   90.00
_cell.angle_beta   90.00
_cell.angle_gamma   90.00
#
_symmetry.space_group_name_H-M   'P 1'
#
loop_
_entity.id
_entity.type
_entity.pdbx_description
1 polymer ?
#
loop_
_entity_poly.entity_id
_entity_poly.type
_entity_poly.pdbx_seq_one_letter_code
_entity_poly.pdbx_strand_id
1 'polypeptide(L)'
;GSGYHGHVFVGTSVPYGMVQLGPTNIHKGWDWCSGYHYSDSILIGFSHTHLSGTGCTDLCDILIMPLNEIRTPRGNQDDIRDGYASRYSHANEIARPEYYSLLLDRYNIKAELTATDRVGFHRYTYPEGKPASILIDLREGNGSNAYDSYIRKVDDYTVEGYRYVRGWSPSRKVYFVLKSDKKIEQFTAYDDNTPQPWDQLK
;
A
#
# COMPACT_ATOMS: atom_id res chain seq x y z
N GLY A 1 -18.89 10.91 2.16
CA GLY A 1 -17.92 10.10 1.73
C GLY A 1 -16.47 10.48 1.89
N SER A 2 -15.73 10.31 0.81
CA SER A 2 -14.27 10.44 0.76
C SER A 2 -13.78 11.74 0.11
N GLY A 3 -14.62 12.73 -0.05
CA GLY A 3 -14.28 14.06 -0.56
C GLY A 3 -14.67 15.18 0.41
N TYR A 4 -14.16 16.37 0.22
CA TYR A 4 -14.26 17.48 1.18
C TYR A 4 -13.77 17.05 2.56
N HIS A 5 -14.52 17.29 3.62
CA HIS A 5 -14.24 16.85 4.99
C HIS A 5 -14.83 15.47 5.30
N GLY A 6 -15.01 14.62 4.30
CA GLY A 6 -15.51 13.26 4.47
C GLY A 6 -14.37 12.28 4.69
N HIS A 7 -14.20 11.82 5.92
CA HIS A 7 -13.10 10.96 6.34
C HIS A 7 -13.51 9.48 6.32
N VAL A 8 -13.97 9.01 5.17
CA VAL A 8 -14.34 7.61 4.98
C VAL A 8 -13.33 6.92 4.08
N PHE A 9 -12.82 5.82 4.54
CA PHE A 9 -11.92 4.97 3.76
C PHE A 9 -12.62 4.44 2.50
N VAL A 10 -11.88 4.33 1.42
CA VAL A 10 -12.31 3.70 0.15
C VAL A 10 -11.54 2.40 -0.03
N GLY A 11 -12.25 1.32 -0.34
CA GLY A 11 -11.62 0.02 -0.51
C GLY A 11 -12.54 -1.12 -0.13
N THR A 12 -11.94 -2.25 0.20
CA THR A 12 -12.63 -3.50 0.50
C THR A 12 -12.46 -3.91 1.96
N SER A 13 -13.53 -4.29 2.59
CA SER A 13 -13.56 -4.83 3.95
C SER A 13 -14.83 -5.65 4.13
N VAL A 14 -14.82 -6.56 5.09
CA VAL A 14 -16.02 -7.23 5.58
C VAL A 14 -16.43 -6.64 6.94
N PRO A 15 -17.70 -6.74 7.35
CA PRO A 15 -18.14 -6.24 8.65
C PRO A 15 -17.26 -6.83 9.77
N TYR A 16 -16.71 -5.95 10.62
CA TYR A 16 -15.81 -6.30 11.73
C TYR A 16 -14.49 -6.98 11.34
N GLY A 17 -14.13 -6.96 10.05
CA GLY A 17 -12.86 -7.48 9.59
C GLY A 17 -11.66 -6.66 10.08
N MET A 18 -10.53 -7.33 10.28
CA MET A 18 -9.25 -6.67 10.61
C MET A 18 -8.69 -5.92 9.40
N VAL A 19 -8.94 -6.42 8.19
CA VAL A 19 -8.39 -5.88 6.95
C VAL A 19 -9.36 -4.85 6.36
N GLN A 20 -8.86 -3.63 6.18
CA GLN A 20 -9.45 -2.57 5.38
C GLN A 20 -8.47 -2.28 4.23
N LEU A 21 -8.63 -2.99 3.13
CA LEU A 21 -7.71 -2.93 1.98
C LEU A 21 -8.18 -1.85 1.00
N GLY A 22 -7.35 -0.86 0.76
CA GLY A 22 -7.72 0.23 -0.13
C GLY A 22 -6.55 1.07 -0.62
N PRO A 23 -6.84 2.01 -1.53
CA PRO A 23 -5.87 2.94 -2.06
C PRO A 23 -5.36 3.90 -0.99
N THR A 24 -4.08 4.25 -1.09
CA THR A 24 -3.42 5.22 -0.22
C THR A 24 -2.81 6.33 -1.07
N ASN A 25 -3.23 7.56 -0.80
CA ASN A 25 -2.66 8.76 -1.39
C ASN A 25 -1.49 9.30 -0.57
N ILE A 26 -0.72 10.23 -1.12
CA ILE A 26 0.25 11.00 -0.34
C ILE A 26 -0.53 11.90 0.64
N HIS A 27 -0.20 11.81 1.92
CA HIS A 27 -0.83 12.64 2.94
C HIS A 27 -0.59 14.13 2.68
N LYS A 28 -1.68 14.91 2.64
CA LYS A 28 -1.66 16.36 2.37
C LYS A 28 -2.32 17.21 3.46
N GLY A 29 -2.62 16.61 4.59
CA GLY A 29 -3.25 17.29 5.70
C GLY A 29 -4.51 16.58 6.22
N TRP A 30 -5.31 17.27 6.99
CA TRP A 30 -6.41 16.73 7.78
C TRP A 30 -7.43 15.92 6.95
N ASP A 31 -7.78 16.36 5.76
CA ASP A 31 -8.77 15.68 4.91
C ASP A 31 -8.27 14.33 4.35
N TRP A 32 -6.96 14.07 4.42
CA TRP A 32 -6.37 12.77 4.04
C TRP A 32 -6.27 11.77 5.20
N CYS A 33 -6.92 12.03 6.33
CA CYS A 33 -6.78 11.19 7.53
C CYS A 33 -7.26 9.74 7.35
N SER A 34 -8.12 9.45 6.39
CA SER A 34 -8.51 8.08 6.03
C SER A 34 -7.58 7.41 4.99
N GLY A 35 -6.48 8.06 4.60
CA GLY A 35 -5.51 7.55 3.63
C GLY A 35 -5.88 7.80 2.17
N TYR A 36 -7.13 8.15 1.87
CA TYR A 36 -7.64 8.45 0.53
C TYR A 36 -8.48 9.72 0.56
N HIS A 37 -8.31 10.56 -0.46
CA HIS A 37 -9.20 11.70 -0.69
C HIS A 37 -9.60 11.78 -2.16
N TYR A 38 -10.90 11.92 -2.45
CA TYR A 38 -11.45 11.86 -3.80
C TYR A 38 -10.90 12.92 -4.76
N SER A 39 -10.44 14.07 -4.27
CA SER A 39 -9.82 15.08 -5.15
C SER A 39 -8.39 14.77 -5.57
N ASP A 40 -7.80 13.70 -5.02
CA ASP A 40 -6.43 13.31 -5.35
C ASP A 40 -6.37 12.47 -6.63
N SER A 41 -5.25 12.55 -7.32
CA SER A 41 -4.95 11.77 -8.50
C SER A 41 -3.58 11.07 -8.42
N ILE A 42 -2.99 11.01 -7.22
CA ILE A 42 -1.70 10.38 -6.96
C ILE A 42 -1.87 9.28 -5.93
N LEU A 43 -1.47 8.08 -6.31
CA LEU A 43 -1.48 6.89 -5.46
C LEU A 43 -0.05 6.47 -5.12
N ILE A 44 0.18 6.09 -3.87
CA ILE A 44 1.45 5.48 -3.43
C ILE A 44 1.34 3.96 -3.23
N GLY A 45 0.14 3.41 -3.27
CA GLY A 45 -0.09 1.97 -3.18
C GLY A 45 -1.40 1.63 -2.47
N PHE A 46 -1.49 0.39 -2.04
CA PHE A 46 -2.65 -0.18 -1.37
C PHE A 46 -2.24 -0.65 0.02
N SER A 47 -2.87 -0.06 1.04
CA SER A 47 -2.63 -0.41 2.46
C SER A 47 -3.72 -1.32 2.99
N HIS A 48 -3.44 -2.04 4.07
CA HIS A 48 -4.32 -3.07 4.63
C HIS A 48 -5.09 -2.63 5.87
N THR A 49 -4.77 -1.45 6.39
CA THR A 49 -5.45 -0.86 7.54
C THR A 49 -5.80 0.59 7.24
N HIS A 50 -7.02 1.01 7.53
CA HIS A 50 -7.49 2.38 7.36
C HIS A 50 -8.41 2.80 8.49
N LEU A 51 -8.43 4.09 8.80
CA LEU A 51 -9.43 4.69 9.67
C LEU A 51 -10.60 5.26 8.87
N SER A 52 -11.79 5.23 9.45
CA SER A 52 -12.97 5.89 8.92
C SER A 52 -13.67 6.69 10.00
N GLY A 53 -14.16 7.87 9.65
CA GLY A 53 -14.95 8.71 10.55
C GLY A 53 -14.13 9.47 11.60
N THR A 54 -12.81 9.46 11.51
CA THR A 54 -11.93 10.19 12.44
C THR A 54 -11.30 11.39 11.77
N GLY A 55 -10.86 12.36 12.55
CA GLY A 55 -10.05 13.47 12.08
C GLY A 55 -8.56 13.33 12.42
N CYS A 56 -8.10 12.13 12.72
CA CYS A 56 -6.71 11.83 13.06
C CYS A 56 -6.06 11.01 11.96
N THR A 57 -4.82 11.32 11.64
CA THR A 57 -3.99 10.52 10.75
C THR A 57 -3.37 9.38 11.52
N ASP A 58 -3.57 8.16 11.08
CA ASP A 58 -2.89 6.95 11.56
C ASP A 58 -3.18 5.79 10.59
N LEU A 59 -2.64 4.60 10.87
CA LEU A 59 -2.79 3.39 10.08
C LEU A 59 -2.13 3.49 8.70
N CYS A 60 -2.79 2.95 7.66
CA CYS A 60 -2.24 2.69 6.33
C CYS A 60 -1.01 1.78 6.40
N ASP A 61 -1.09 0.75 7.26
CA ASP A 61 0.00 -0.20 7.44
C ASP A 61 0.07 -1.19 6.28
N ILE A 62 1.30 -1.69 6.04
CA ILE A 62 1.64 -2.67 5.01
C ILE A 62 1.19 -2.19 3.64
N LEU A 63 1.91 -1.19 3.14
CA LEU A 63 1.69 -0.61 1.83
C LEU A 63 2.29 -1.50 0.75
N ILE A 64 1.49 -1.85 -0.24
CA ILE A 64 1.90 -2.64 -1.41
C ILE A 64 1.67 -1.82 -2.68
N MET A 65 2.71 -1.75 -3.53
CA MET A 65 2.64 -1.09 -4.84
C MET A 65 3.13 -2.03 -5.94
N PRO A 66 2.29 -2.39 -6.93
CA PRO A 66 2.74 -3.13 -8.09
C PRO A 66 3.51 -2.21 -9.06
N LEU A 67 4.64 -2.70 -9.55
CA LEU A 67 5.56 -1.96 -10.41
C LEU A 67 5.98 -2.80 -11.61
N ASN A 68 6.34 -2.16 -12.71
CA ASN A 68 7.03 -2.81 -13.82
C ASN A 68 8.43 -2.21 -14.11
N GLU A 69 8.91 -1.42 -13.16
CA GLU A 69 10.26 -0.89 -13.07
C GLU A 69 10.64 -0.76 -11.59
N ILE A 70 11.90 -0.97 -11.23
CA ILE A 70 12.31 -0.90 -9.82
C ILE A 70 12.53 0.57 -9.45
N ARG A 71 11.76 1.03 -8.45
CA ARG A 71 11.87 2.35 -7.82
C ARG A 71 11.60 2.21 -6.33
N THR A 72 12.44 2.77 -5.51
CA THR A 72 12.32 2.70 -4.05
C THR A 72 11.90 4.02 -3.39
N PRO A 73 12.29 5.20 -3.87
CA PRO A 73 11.74 6.43 -3.34
C PRO A 73 10.24 6.53 -3.66
N ARG A 74 9.46 7.03 -2.72
CA ARG A 74 8.01 7.26 -2.92
C ARG A 74 7.72 8.31 -4.00
N GLY A 75 8.56 9.31 -4.11
CA GLY A 75 8.25 10.58 -4.75
C GLY A 75 7.57 11.54 -3.78
N ASN A 76 7.43 12.78 -4.16
CA ASN A 76 6.76 13.78 -3.37
C ASN A 76 5.46 14.26 -4.05
N GLN A 77 4.67 15.04 -3.33
CA GLN A 77 3.36 15.52 -3.78
C GLN A 77 3.42 16.34 -5.08
N ASP A 78 4.47 17.11 -5.26
CA ASP A 78 4.62 18.02 -6.39
C ASP A 78 5.35 17.35 -7.57
N ASP A 79 6.20 16.38 -7.26
CA ASP A 79 6.98 15.67 -8.26
C ASP A 79 7.13 14.18 -7.93
N ILE A 80 6.41 13.35 -8.68
CA ILE A 80 6.47 11.88 -8.55
C ILE A 80 7.42 11.22 -9.55
N ARG A 81 8.14 12.00 -10.39
CA ARG A 81 8.93 11.45 -11.51
C ARG A 81 9.97 10.44 -11.06
N ASP A 82 10.67 10.74 -9.99
CA ASP A 82 11.74 9.89 -9.46
C ASP A 82 11.27 8.84 -8.45
N GLY A 83 9.98 8.87 -8.10
CA GLY A 83 9.38 7.96 -7.13
C GLY A 83 8.59 6.81 -7.75
N TYR A 84 8.12 5.90 -6.90
CA TYR A 84 7.24 4.81 -7.30
C TYR A 84 5.76 5.22 -7.37
N ALA A 85 5.37 6.39 -6.87
CA ALA A 85 3.99 6.86 -6.93
C ALA A 85 3.47 6.93 -8.37
N SER A 86 2.20 6.66 -8.57
CA SER A 86 1.53 6.70 -9.87
C SER A 86 0.38 7.68 -9.87
N ARG A 87 0.14 8.34 -11.00
CA ARG A 87 -1.13 8.99 -11.25
C ARG A 87 -2.20 7.95 -11.56
N TYR A 88 -3.45 8.34 -11.35
CA TYR A 88 -4.63 7.59 -11.72
C TYR A 88 -5.79 8.53 -12.07
N SER A 89 -6.81 7.99 -12.72
CA SER A 89 -8.03 8.69 -13.06
C SER A 89 -9.23 8.00 -12.43
N HIS A 90 -10.15 8.76 -11.84
CA HIS A 90 -11.42 8.25 -11.34
C HIS A 90 -12.31 7.64 -12.43
N ALA A 91 -12.07 7.98 -13.71
CA ALA A 91 -12.74 7.31 -14.84
C ALA A 91 -12.38 5.82 -14.94
N ASN A 92 -11.21 5.42 -14.41
CA ASN A 92 -10.69 4.05 -14.39
C ASN A 92 -10.73 3.44 -12.98
N GLU A 93 -11.47 4.04 -12.06
CA GLU A 93 -11.62 3.60 -10.68
C GLU A 93 -13.01 2.98 -10.47
N ILE A 94 -13.06 1.83 -9.85
CA ILE A 94 -14.30 1.19 -9.42
C ILE A 94 -14.20 0.91 -7.93
N ALA A 95 -15.11 1.51 -7.17
CA ALA A 95 -15.26 1.27 -5.74
C ALA A 95 -16.69 0.81 -5.45
N ARG A 96 -16.85 -0.40 -4.94
CA ARG A 96 -18.15 -0.98 -4.52
C ARG A 96 -17.90 -1.97 -3.38
N PRO A 97 -18.93 -2.34 -2.64
CA PRO A 97 -18.78 -3.32 -1.58
C PRO A 97 -17.99 -4.54 -2.06
N GLU A 98 -17.02 -4.98 -1.25
CA GLU A 98 -16.19 -6.17 -1.47
C GLU A 98 -15.27 -6.14 -2.71
N TYR A 99 -15.26 -5.07 -3.49
CA TYR A 99 -14.42 -4.96 -4.68
C TYR A 99 -13.93 -3.55 -4.93
N TYR A 100 -12.63 -3.42 -5.15
CA TYR A 100 -12.01 -2.19 -5.61
C TYR A 100 -11.12 -2.47 -6.83
N SER A 101 -11.11 -1.58 -7.81
CA SER A 101 -10.13 -1.65 -8.89
C SER A 101 -9.70 -0.27 -9.37
N LEU A 102 -8.47 -0.20 -9.86
CA LEU A 102 -7.83 1.01 -10.34
C LEU A 102 -6.82 0.69 -11.43
N LEU A 103 -6.69 1.57 -12.43
CA LEU A 103 -5.57 1.56 -13.37
C LEU A 103 -4.48 2.53 -12.88
N LEU A 104 -3.27 2.02 -12.74
CA LEU A 104 -2.08 2.83 -12.45
C LEU A 104 -1.51 3.36 -13.76
N ASP A 105 -1.70 4.65 -14.04
CA ASP A 105 -1.38 5.25 -15.35
C ASP A 105 0.10 5.10 -15.70
N ARG A 106 0.99 5.31 -14.72
CA ARG A 106 2.44 5.23 -14.92
C ARG A 106 2.89 3.87 -15.41
N TYR A 107 2.33 2.82 -14.85
CA TYR A 107 2.77 1.45 -15.07
C TYR A 107 1.87 0.69 -16.05
N ASN A 108 0.72 1.27 -16.39
CA ASN A 108 -0.34 0.59 -17.12
C ASN A 108 -0.70 -0.76 -16.48
N ILE A 109 -0.77 -0.77 -15.13
CA ILE A 109 -1.10 -1.95 -14.33
C ILE A 109 -2.52 -1.78 -13.80
N LYS A 110 -3.39 -2.73 -14.09
CA LYS A 110 -4.69 -2.81 -13.44
C LYS A 110 -4.56 -3.54 -12.12
N ALA A 111 -4.93 -2.87 -11.03
CA ALA A 111 -5.05 -3.45 -9.71
C ALA A 111 -6.51 -3.77 -9.41
N GLU A 112 -6.77 -4.94 -8.84
CA GLU A 112 -8.07 -5.39 -8.37
C GLU A 112 -7.92 -5.96 -6.96
N LEU A 113 -8.79 -5.55 -6.06
CA LEU A 113 -8.70 -5.86 -4.64
C LEU A 113 -10.01 -6.43 -4.11
N THR A 114 -9.92 -7.37 -3.19
CA THR A 114 -11.00 -7.81 -2.31
C THR A 114 -10.43 -8.22 -0.95
N ALA A 115 -11.28 -8.42 0.04
CA ALA A 115 -10.83 -8.77 1.38
C ALA A 115 -11.77 -9.77 2.07
N THR A 116 -11.21 -10.53 3.00
CA THR A 116 -11.93 -11.26 4.04
C THR A 116 -11.61 -10.65 5.40
N ASP A 117 -12.00 -11.29 6.49
CA ASP A 117 -11.75 -10.80 7.85
C ASP A 117 -10.28 -10.48 8.13
N ARG A 118 -9.35 -11.26 7.58
CA ARG A 118 -7.92 -11.19 7.89
C ARG A 118 -7.02 -11.25 6.68
N VAL A 119 -7.56 -11.36 5.48
CA VAL A 119 -6.76 -11.50 4.26
C VAL A 119 -7.18 -10.45 3.25
N GLY A 120 -6.21 -9.67 2.76
CA GLY A 120 -6.35 -8.84 1.58
C GLY A 120 -5.92 -9.64 0.36
N PHE A 121 -6.77 -9.67 -0.67
CA PHE A 121 -6.46 -10.29 -1.96
C PHE A 121 -6.17 -9.22 -2.99
N HIS A 122 -5.06 -9.39 -3.68
CA HIS A 122 -4.62 -8.51 -4.75
C HIS A 122 -4.52 -9.30 -6.06
N ARG A 123 -5.04 -8.74 -7.13
CA ARG A 123 -4.79 -9.22 -8.48
C ARG A 123 -4.26 -8.07 -9.31
N TYR A 124 -3.07 -8.26 -9.89
CA TYR A 124 -2.41 -7.26 -10.72
C TYR A 124 -2.28 -7.78 -12.14
N THR A 125 -2.78 -7.02 -13.09
CA THR A 125 -2.62 -7.30 -14.53
C THR A 125 -1.55 -6.38 -15.07
N TYR A 126 -0.41 -6.96 -15.41
CA TYR A 126 0.74 -6.25 -15.96
C TYR A 126 0.65 -6.16 -17.48
N PRO A 127 1.19 -5.10 -18.10
CA PRO A 127 1.30 -5.04 -19.54
C PRO A 127 2.25 -6.11 -20.06
N GLU A 128 1.94 -6.65 -21.25
CA GLU A 128 2.75 -7.70 -21.87
C GLU A 128 4.20 -7.29 -22.08
N GLY A 129 5.13 -8.21 -21.86
CA GLY A 129 6.57 -7.99 -22.05
C GLY A 129 7.23 -7.07 -21.01
N LYS A 130 6.52 -6.69 -19.97
CA LYS A 130 7.10 -5.91 -18.85
C LYS A 130 7.35 -6.78 -17.62
N PRO A 131 8.39 -6.46 -16.83
CA PRO A 131 8.60 -7.14 -15.55
C PRO A 131 7.38 -6.98 -14.64
N ALA A 132 7.10 -7.99 -13.84
CA ALA A 132 6.10 -7.95 -12.78
C ALA A 132 6.82 -7.88 -11.43
N SER A 133 6.72 -6.76 -10.75
CA SER A 133 7.35 -6.52 -9.46
C SER A 133 6.34 -6.00 -8.46
N ILE A 134 6.59 -6.26 -7.18
CA ILE A 134 5.81 -5.75 -6.05
C ILE A 134 6.78 -5.07 -5.09
N LEU A 135 6.53 -3.82 -4.79
CA LEU A 135 7.17 -3.11 -3.68
C LEU A 135 6.30 -3.23 -2.43
N ILE A 136 6.91 -3.58 -1.31
CA ILE A 136 6.31 -3.51 0.02
C ILE A 136 7.03 -2.40 0.77
N ASP A 137 6.34 -1.29 1.03
CA ASP A 137 6.92 -0.18 1.78
C ASP A 137 6.44 -0.22 3.24
N LEU A 138 7.36 -0.59 4.13
CA LEU A 138 7.10 -0.67 5.56
C LEU A 138 7.37 0.65 6.31
N ARG A 139 7.91 1.66 5.64
CA ARG A 139 8.13 3.00 6.21
C ARG A 139 6.85 3.82 6.16
N GLU A 140 6.14 3.72 5.03
CA GLU A 140 4.95 4.54 4.78
C GLU A 140 3.80 4.19 5.73
N GLY A 141 3.09 5.23 6.10
CA GLY A 141 1.89 5.17 6.90
C GLY A 141 1.22 6.55 6.88
N ASN A 142 -0.04 6.62 7.21
CA ASN A 142 -0.79 7.87 7.16
C ASN A 142 -0.47 8.76 8.38
N GLY A 143 0.65 9.47 8.31
CA GLY A 143 1.11 10.36 9.39
C GLY A 143 1.85 9.66 10.53
N SER A 144 2.08 8.37 10.44
CA SER A 144 2.84 7.60 11.42
C SER A 144 4.01 6.87 10.77
N ASN A 145 5.20 7.04 11.33
CA ASN A 145 6.40 6.38 10.83
C ASN A 145 6.69 5.10 11.62
N ALA A 146 7.16 4.08 10.93
CA ALA A 146 7.67 2.89 11.59
C ALA A 146 8.95 3.23 12.38
N TYR A 147 9.05 2.72 13.60
CA TYR A 147 10.27 2.80 14.39
C TYR A 147 11.07 1.50 14.37
N ASP A 148 10.45 0.42 13.89
CA ASP A 148 11.08 -0.86 13.66
C ASP A 148 10.28 -1.61 12.59
N SER A 149 10.96 -2.26 11.67
CA SER A 149 10.34 -3.05 10.61
C SER A 149 11.28 -4.16 10.15
N TYR A 150 10.71 -5.22 9.65
CA TYR A 150 11.44 -6.37 9.17
C TYR A 150 10.70 -7.03 8.03
N ILE A 151 11.44 -7.55 7.06
CA ILE A 151 10.91 -8.32 5.94
C ILE A 151 11.90 -9.42 5.55
N ARG A 152 11.41 -10.61 5.23
CA ARG A 152 12.21 -11.67 4.65
C ARG A 152 11.43 -12.53 3.65
N LYS A 153 12.16 -13.12 2.72
CA LYS A 153 11.66 -14.21 1.88
C LYS A 153 11.74 -15.53 2.68
N VAL A 154 10.61 -16.18 2.85
CA VAL A 154 10.50 -17.47 3.56
C VAL A 154 10.78 -18.63 2.61
N ASP A 155 10.16 -18.59 1.43
CA ASP A 155 10.29 -19.55 0.34
C ASP A 155 10.06 -18.86 -1.02
N ASP A 156 9.98 -19.63 -2.09
CA ASP A 156 9.82 -19.09 -3.44
C ASP A 156 8.48 -18.39 -3.69
N TYR A 157 7.52 -18.51 -2.79
CA TYR A 157 6.18 -17.91 -2.92
C TYR A 157 5.76 -17.07 -1.73
N THR A 158 6.58 -17.02 -0.67
CA THR A 158 6.17 -16.45 0.62
C THR A 158 7.17 -15.41 1.10
N VAL A 159 6.64 -14.27 1.47
CA VAL A 159 7.33 -13.19 2.18
C VAL A 159 6.61 -12.93 3.49
N GLU A 160 7.32 -12.71 4.58
CA GLU A 160 6.76 -12.31 5.86
C GLU A 160 7.50 -11.12 6.44
N GLY A 161 6.86 -10.44 7.36
CA GLY A 161 7.46 -9.32 8.03
C GLY A 161 6.59 -8.69 9.09
N TYR A 162 7.08 -7.58 9.62
CA TYR A 162 6.34 -6.76 10.56
C TYR A 162 6.66 -5.28 10.40
N ARG A 163 5.77 -4.47 10.94
CA ARG A 163 5.91 -3.02 11.09
C ARG A 163 5.47 -2.61 12.47
N TYR A 164 6.35 -1.94 13.25
CA TYR A 164 6.07 -1.40 14.57
C TYR A 164 5.99 0.11 14.49
N VAL A 165 4.90 0.65 14.98
CA VAL A 165 4.52 2.05 14.78
C VAL A 165 4.07 2.67 16.10
N ARG A 166 4.34 3.95 16.24
CA ARG A 166 3.72 4.82 17.25
C ARG A 166 2.79 5.80 16.54
N GLY A 167 1.58 5.86 17.02
CA GLY A 167 0.54 6.73 16.54
C GLY A 167 -0.50 6.90 17.63
N TRP A 168 -1.74 6.76 17.29
CA TRP A 168 -2.85 6.75 18.26
C TRP A 168 -2.69 5.70 19.35
N SER A 169 -2.26 4.52 18.95
CA SER A 169 -1.71 3.55 19.89
C SER A 169 -0.23 3.87 20.17
N PRO A 170 0.21 3.94 21.42
CA PRO A 170 1.60 4.18 21.75
C PRO A 170 2.54 3.06 21.27
N SER A 171 2.00 1.88 21.00
CA SER A 171 2.74 0.75 20.44
C SER A 171 1.80 -0.14 19.62
N ARG A 172 1.81 0.03 18.28
CA ARG A 172 1.10 -0.84 17.35
C ARG A 172 2.10 -1.74 16.65
N LYS A 173 1.81 -3.04 16.67
CA LYS A 173 2.64 -4.07 16.04
C LYS A 173 1.80 -4.80 15.01
N VAL A 174 2.15 -4.67 13.75
CA VAL A 174 1.46 -5.31 12.63
C VAL A 174 2.39 -6.33 12.02
N TYR A 175 1.93 -7.58 11.95
CA TYR A 175 2.62 -8.69 11.31
C TYR A 175 1.88 -9.07 10.05
N PHE A 176 2.59 -9.50 9.02
CA PHE A 176 2.00 -9.95 7.78
C PHE A 176 2.72 -11.15 7.18
N VAL A 177 1.96 -11.90 6.40
CA VAL A 177 2.47 -12.90 5.47
C VAL A 177 1.86 -12.61 4.11
N LEU A 178 2.70 -12.48 3.08
CA LEU A 178 2.30 -12.36 1.69
C LEU A 178 2.59 -13.67 0.98
N LYS A 179 1.58 -14.19 0.28
CA LYS A 179 1.74 -15.34 -0.62
C LYS A 179 1.45 -14.93 -2.05
N SER A 180 2.37 -15.26 -2.95
CA SER A 180 2.24 -15.07 -4.39
C SER A 180 1.80 -16.36 -5.07
N ASP A 181 0.97 -16.26 -6.10
CA ASP A 181 0.67 -17.36 -7.02
C ASP A 181 1.79 -17.60 -8.04
N LYS A 182 2.74 -16.67 -8.14
CA LYS A 182 3.93 -16.75 -8.98
C LYS A 182 5.18 -16.87 -8.13
N LYS A 183 6.16 -17.58 -8.68
CA LYS A 183 7.48 -17.69 -8.06
C LYS A 183 8.13 -16.32 -7.94
N ILE A 184 8.69 -16.03 -6.76
CA ILE A 184 9.49 -14.84 -6.49
C ILE A 184 10.92 -15.10 -6.96
N GLU A 185 11.21 -14.68 -8.20
CA GLU A 185 12.51 -14.92 -8.84
C GLU A 185 13.63 -14.10 -8.18
N GLN A 186 13.30 -12.86 -7.76
CA GLN A 186 14.23 -11.96 -7.10
C GLN A 186 13.57 -11.34 -5.88
N PHE A 187 14.34 -11.20 -4.81
CA PHE A 187 13.95 -10.49 -3.61
C PHE A 187 15.11 -9.57 -3.19
N THR A 188 14.82 -8.31 -3.00
CA THR A 188 15.79 -7.32 -2.51
C THR A 188 15.13 -6.51 -1.43
N ALA A 189 15.76 -6.43 -0.27
CA ALA A 189 15.34 -5.51 0.77
C ALA A 189 16.16 -4.22 0.69
N TYR A 190 15.55 -3.13 1.15
CA TYR A 190 16.17 -1.81 1.15
C TYR A 190 16.04 -1.21 2.54
N ASP A 191 17.14 -0.61 3.00
CA ASP A 191 17.12 0.28 4.14
C ASP A 191 17.34 1.70 3.61
N ASP A 192 16.37 2.56 3.81
CA ASP A 192 16.35 3.95 3.37
C ASP A 192 16.82 4.14 1.90
N ASN A 193 16.24 3.33 1.00
CA ASN A 193 16.54 3.24 -0.44
C ASN A 193 17.92 2.62 -0.79
N THR A 194 18.67 2.15 0.18
CA THR A 194 19.93 1.43 -0.01
C THR A 194 19.68 -0.06 -0.01
N PRO A 195 20.03 -0.81 -1.08
CA PRO A 195 19.90 -2.26 -1.09
C PRO A 195 20.69 -2.90 0.05
N GLN A 196 20.05 -3.82 0.77
CA GLN A 196 20.68 -4.59 1.84
C GLN A 196 20.85 -6.05 1.42
N PRO A 197 21.95 -6.70 1.79
CA PRO A 197 22.07 -8.13 1.67
C PRO A 197 20.97 -8.81 2.48
N TRP A 198 20.21 -9.72 1.85
CA TRP A 198 19.07 -10.38 2.49
C TRP A 198 19.43 -11.21 3.73
N ASP A 199 20.70 -11.65 3.85
CA ASP A 199 21.26 -12.41 4.97
C ASP A 199 21.63 -11.53 6.18
N GLN A 200 21.59 -10.22 6.06
CA GLN A 200 21.94 -9.27 7.13
C GLN A 200 20.71 -8.57 7.75
N LEU A 201 19.53 -8.87 7.26
CA LEU A 201 18.29 -8.33 7.81
C LEU A 201 17.98 -9.07 9.13
N LYS A 202 18.27 -8.39 10.24
CA LYS A 202 17.90 -8.82 11.59
C LYS A 202 16.68 -8.08 12.04
#